data_e6f3ffb3877f5fadaa884f024a3028ec
#
_entry.id   e6f3ffb3877f5fadaa884f024a3028ec
#
_cell.length_a   1.000
_cell.length_b   1.000
_cell.length_c   1.000
_cell.angle_alpha   90.00
_cell.angle_beta   90.00
_cell.angle_gamma   90.00
#
_symmetry.space_group_name_H-M   'P 1'
#
loop_
_entity.id
_entity.type
_entity.pdbx_description
1 polymer ?
#
loop_
_entity_poly.entity_id
_entity_poly.type
_entity_poly.pdbx_seq_one_letter_code
_entity_poly.pdbx_strand_id
1 'polypeptide(L)'
;MMKLVRFALLLLVVAVLAPWHSAKAADVVCYNCPPEWADWASMLKAIKADLNFDIPHDNKNSGQALAQILAEKNNPVADIGYFGVNFGMKAKAQDALEPYKPANWDQVPAGLKDPDGYWTTIHSGTLGLFVNKDALGGKPVPACWKDLLKPDYKGMVGYLDPSSAAVGYVGAVAINLALGGSASNFDPAINFFKELRKNDPIVPKQTSYARVVSGEMPILLDYDFNAYRAKYTEKGNFEFVIPCEGSVVFPYVVGLVKNAPDKEKAKKVLDYLLSDKGQAIWTNAYLRPARPIPLPEAVKAKFLPDSDYARAKSVDWGAMEGAQKAFVDRYLAEVR
;
A
#
# COMPACT_ATOMS: atom_id res chain seq x y z
N MET A 1 66.20 41.68 42.33
CA MET A 1 64.86 41.69 42.96
C MET A 1 63.81 41.92 41.82
N MET A 2 63.26 40.84 41.32
CA MET A 2 62.30 40.87 40.22
C MET A 2 60.89 40.59 40.80
N LYS A 3 60.01 41.54 40.66
CA LYS A 3 58.57 41.38 41.07
C LYS A 3 57.82 40.70 39.96
N LEU A 4 57.29 39.49 40.22
CA LEU A 4 56.32 38.79 39.35
C LEU A 4 54.96 39.45 39.52
N VAL A 5 54.41 39.97 38.43
CA VAL A 5 52.99 40.39 38.31
C VAL A 5 52.20 39.21 37.81
N ARG A 6 51.30 38.67 38.65
CA ARG A 6 50.32 37.63 38.23
C ARG A 6 49.13 38.30 37.63
N PHE A 7 48.90 38.12 36.32
CA PHE A 7 47.64 38.44 35.64
C PHE A 7 46.66 37.27 35.83
N ALA A 8 45.57 37.49 36.55
CA ALA A 8 44.47 36.57 36.64
C ALA A 8 43.48 36.87 35.47
N LEU A 9 43.39 35.94 34.53
CA LEU A 9 42.42 36.01 33.42
C LEU A 9 41.08 35.46 33.93
N LEU A 10 40.09 36.34 34.16
CA LEU A 10 38.71 35.96 34.45
C LEU A 10 38.02 35.61 33.11
N LEU A 11 37.81 34.31 32.84
CA LEU A 11 36.94 33.83 31.73
C LEU A 11 35.47 33.97 32.16
N LEU A 12 34.80 34.97 31.58
CA LEU A 12 33.36 35.16 31.69
C LEU A 12 32.68 34.16 30.75
N VAL A 13 32.16 33.05 31.27
CA VAL A 13 31.32 32.13 30.49
C VAL A 13 29.92 32.74 30.42
N VAL A 14 29.59 33.39 29.29
CA VAL A 14 28.22 33.82 28.98
C VAL A 14 27.47 32.57 28.50
N ALA A 15 26.70 31.95 29.39
CA ALA A 15 25.74 30.91 29.01
C ALA A 15 24.61 31.58 28.21
N VAL A 16 24.65 31.43 26.87
CA VAL A 16 23.54 31.80 26.01
C VAL A 16 22.43 30.79 26.26
N LEU A 17 21.45 31.16 27.08
CA LEU A 17 20.19 30.44 27.21
C LEU A 17 19.40 30.64 25.93
N ALA A 18 19.67 29.84 24.88
CA ALA A 18 18.78 29.73 23.76
C ALA A 18 17.44 29.15 24.26
N PRO A 19 16.29 29.77 23.95
CA PRO A 19 15.02 29.19 24.31
C PRO A 19 14.91 27.82 23.64
N TRP A 20 14.93 26.76 24.41
CA TRP A 20 14.54 25.44 23.93
C TRP A 20 13.08 25.53 23.52
N HIS A 21 12.83 25.69 22.23
CA HIS A 21 11.51 25.44 21.69
C HIS A 21 11.27 23.95 21.90
N SER A 22 10.50 23.61 22.93
CA SER A 22 9.96 22.26 23.06
C SER A 22 9.18 22.00 21.79
N ALA A 23 9.68 21.12 20.93
CA ALA A 23 8.88 20.62 19.82
C ALA A 23 7.57 20.12 20.43
N LYS A 24 6.44 20.63 19.94
CA LYS A 24 5.14 20.17 20.41
C LYS A 24 5.10 18.66 20.21
N ALA A 25 4.81 17.91 21.26
CA ALA A 25 4.66 16.47 21.16
C ALA A 25 3.56 16.15 20.13
N ALA A 26 3.75 15.11 19.32
CA ALA A 26 2.72 14.62 18.41
C ALA A 26 1.43 14.30 19.20
N ASP A 27 0.28 14.59 18.61
CA ASP A 27 -1.00 14.22 19.22
C ASP A 27 -1.32 12.73 19.01
N VAL A 28 -0.89 12.17 17.88
CA VAL A 28 -1.00 10.75 17.52
C VAL A 28 0.22 10.37 16.66
N VAL A 29 0.80 9.22 16.90
CA VAL A 29 1.90 8.68 16.09
C VAL A 29 1.36 7.55 15.20
N CYS A 30 1.41 7.76 13.87
CA CYS A 30 1.04 6.76 12.88
C CYS A 30 2.28 6.23 12.17
N TYR A 31 2.60 4.94 12.34
CA TYR A 31 3.70 4.33 11.60
C TYR A 31 3.27 3.90 10.20
N ASN A 32 4.10 4.25 9.22
CA ASN A 32 3.89 4.01 7.78
C ASN A 32 2.74 4.83 7.17
N CYS A 33 2.58 6.11 7.59
CA CYS A 33 1.61 7.04 7.01
C CYS A 33 2.34 8.12 6.16
N PRO A 34 2.99 7.74 5.03
CA PRO A 34 3.84 8.63 4.25
C PRO A 34 3.01 9.55 3.34
N PRO A 35 3.28 10.86 3.31
CA PRO A 35 2.52 11.82 2.53
C PRO A 35 2.43 11.51 1.03
N GLU A 36 3.48 10.93 0.46
CA GLU A 36 3.60 10.66 -0.97
C GLU A 36 2.82 9.44 -1.43
N TRP A 37 2.38 8.59 -0.51
CA TRP A 37 1.64 7.38 -0.80
C TRP A 37 0.15 7.54 -0.45
N ALA A 38 -0.72 7.12 -1.35
CA ALA A 38 -2.18 7.07 -1.13
C ALA A 38 -2.81 8.43 -0.73
N ASP A 39 -2.15 9.54 -1.03
CA ASP A 39 -2.54 10.90 -0.61
C ASP A 39 -2.69 11.07 0.92
N TRP A 40 -1.83 10.39 1.69
CA TRP A 40 -1.75 10.64 3.13
C TRP A 40 -1.50 12.12 3.45
N ALA A 41 -0.85 12.88 2.56
CA ALA A 41 -0.68 14.33 2.74
C ALA A 41 -2.01 15.05 2.93
N SER A 42 -3.00 14.81 2.06
CA SER A 42 -4.34 15.38 2.20
C SER A 42 -5.07 14.85 3.43
N MET A 43 -4.90 13.57 3.75
CA MET A 43 -5.51 12.95 4.93
C MET A 43 -4.99 13.59 6.22
N LEU A 44 -3.67 13.70 6.40
CA LEU A 44 -3.06 14.31 7.58
C LEU A 44 -3.47 15.78 7.74
N LYS A 45 -3.53 16.52 6.62
CA LYS A 45 -4.02 17.91 6.59
C LYS A 45 -5.49 18.01 7.02
N ALA A 46 -6.33 17.09 6.56
CA ALA A 46 -7.76 17.08 6.91
C ALA A 46 -7.97 16.71 8.39
N ILE A 47 -7.24 15.72 8.91
CA ILE A 47 -7.25 15.37 10.33
C ILE A 47 -6.81 16.56 11.19
N LYS A 48 -5.76 17.28 10.77
CA LYS A 48 -5.34 18.51 11.47
C LYS A 48 -6.41 19.58 11.48
N ALA A 49 -7.08 19.80 10.36
CA ALA A 49 -8.12 20.81 10.24
C ALA A 49 -9.38 20.48 11.07
N ASP A 50 -9.80 19.22 11.10
CA ASP A 50 -11.08 18.80 11.67
C ASP A 50 -10.96 18.35 13.14
N LEU A 51 -9.88 17.68 13.51
CA LEU A 51 -9.65 17.16 14.86
C LEU A 51 -8.63 17.99 15.65
N ASN A 52 -7.92 18.89 14.99
CA ASN A 52 -6.80 19.66 15.54
C ASN A 52 -5.65 18.76 16.07
N PHE A 53 -5.46 17.56 15.50
CA PHE A 53 -4.37 16.66 15.87
C PHE A 53 -3.18 16.82 14.95
N ASP A 54 -1.97 16.87 15.54
CA ASP A 54 -0.71 16.79 14.81
C ASP A 54 -0.26 15.34 14.73
N ILE A 55 -0.26 14.80 13.50
CA ILE A 55 0.27 13.46 13.18
C ILE A 55 1.49 13.66 12.30
N PRO A 56 2.72 13.47 12.81
CA PRO A 56 3.91 13.54 11.98
C PRO A 56 3.89 12.42 10.93
N HIS A 57 4.33 12.75 9.73
CA HIS A 57 4.47 11.74 8.68
C HIS A 57 5.60 10.77 8.99
N ASP A 58 5.46 9.57 8.47
CA ASP A 58 6.42 8.48 8.66
C ASP A 58 6.56 7.65 7.38
N ASN A 59 7.78 7.60 6.84
CA ASN A 59 8.10 7.00 5.55
C ASN A 59 8.63 5.56 5.69
N LYS A 60 8.02 4.76 6.53
CA LYS A 60 8.30 3.32 6.62
C LYS A 60 7.54 2.53 5.55
N ASN A 61 7.92 1.28 5.36
CA ASN A 61 7.06 0.27 4.75
C ASN A 61 6.39 -0.59 5.83
N SER A 62 5.44 -1.43 5.45
CA SER A 62 4.67 -2.26 6.38
C SER A 62 5.54 -3.17 7.26
N GLY A 63 6.62 -3.73 6.69
CA GLY A 63 7.55 -4.59 7.44
C GLY A 63 8.36 -3.81 8.46
N GLN A 64 8.86 -2.65 8.10
CA GLN A 64 9.60 -1.75 9.01
C GLN A 64 8.69 -1.25 10.14
N ALA A 65 7.45 -0.85 9.81
CA ALA A 65 6.47 -0.41 10.80
C ALA A 65 6.18 -1.51 11.82
N LEU A 66 5.87 -2.74 11.37
CA LEU A 66 5.62 -3.86 12.27
C LEU A 66 6.86 -4.20 13.12
N ALA A 67 8.04 -4.25 12.52
CA ALA A 67 9.28 -4.55 13.24
C ALA A 67 9.55 -3.53 14.36
N GLN A 68 9.30 -2.24 14.10
CA GLN A 68 9.47 -1.19 15.09
C GLN A 68 8.41 -1.28 16.20
N ILE A 69 7.13 -1.47 15.88
CA ILE A 69 6.07 -1.66 16.88
C ILE A 69 6.43 -2.83 17.82
N LEU A 70 6.94 -3.93 17.29
CA LEU A 70 7.36 -5.08 18.08
C LEU A 70 8.59 -4.77 18.96
N ALA A 71 9.56 -4.02 18.46
CA ALA A 71 10.72 -3.60 19.23
C ALA A 71 10.34 -2.67 20.39
N GLU A 72 9.30 -1.86 20.22
CA GLU A 72 8.78 -0.90 21.19
C GLU A 72 7.68 -1.49 22.10
N LYS A 73 7.37 -2.77 22.02
CA LYS A 73 6.23 -3.42 22.71
C LYS A 73 6.15 -3.14 24.21
N ASN A 74 7.30 -2.97 24.87
CA ASN A 74 7.37 -2.69 26.31
C ASN A 74 7.26 -1.19 26.66
N ASN A 75 7.41 -0.32 25.67
CA ASN A 75 7.25 1.13 25.78
C ASN A 75 6.78 1.67 24.44
N PRO A 76 5.51 1.47 24.08
CA PRO A 76 4.99 1.85 22.78
C PRO A 76 5.14 3.34 22.49
N VAL A 77 5.48 3.66 21.24
CA VAL A 77 5.58 5.03 20.72
C VAL A 77 4.47 5.26 19.69
N ALA A 78 4.19 4.28 18.84
CA ALA A 78 3.12 4.37 17.86
C ALA A 78 1.75 4.14 18.49
N ASP A 79 0.77 4.90 17.99
CA ASP A 79 -0.64 4.73 18.32
C ASP A 79 -1.38 3.95 17.25
N ILE A 80 -1.01 4.14 15.99
CA ILE A 80 -1.65 3.52 14.82
C ILE A 80 -0.57 2.90 13.94
N GLY A 81 -0.83 1.69 13.46
CA GLY A 81 -0.06 1.05 12.40
C GLY A 81 -0.86 0.98 11.11
N TYR A 82 -0.25 1.41 9.98
CA TYR A 82 -0.80 1.29 8.65
C TYR A 82 -0.02 0.24 7.85
N PHE A 83 -0.73 -0.71 7.23
CA PHE A 83 -0.13 -1.90 6.64
C PHE A 83 -0.84 -2.35 5.36
N GLY A 84 -0.11 -3.02 4.45
CA GLY A 84 -0.75 -4.01 3.60
C GLY A 84 -1.34 -5.13 4.47
N VAL A 85 -2.46 -5.71 4.06
CA VAL A 85 -3.28 -6.62 4.89
C VAL A 85 -2.51 -7.79 5.49
N ASN A 86 -1.55 -8.36 4.77
CA ASN A 86 -0.71 -9.45 5.25
C ASN A 86 0.11 -9.05 6.50
N PHE A 87 0.60 -7.82 6.56
CA PHE A 87 1.29 -7.30 7.75
C PHE A 87 0.32 -6.93 8.89
N GLY A 88 -0.89 -6.48 8.57
CA GLY A 88 -1.95 -6.31 9.58
C GLY A 88 -2.32 -7.63 10.27
N MET A 89 -2.44 -8.72 9.49
CA MET A 89 -2.64 -10.07 10.01
C MET A 89 -1.46 -10.55 10.88
N LYS A 90 -0.22 -10.31 10.43
CA LYS A 90 0.99 -10.60 11.23
C LYS A 90 1.04 -9.79 12.53
N ALA A 91 0.64 -8.53 12.48
CA ALA A 91 0.61 -7.66 13.66
C ALA A 91 -0.39 -8.19 14.71
N LYS A 92 -1.58 -8.65 14.29
CA LYS A 92 -2.54 -9.36 15.17
C LYS A 92 -1.91 -10.63 15.73
N ALA A 93 -1.36 -11.49 14.90
CA ALA A 93 -0.79 -12.78 15.32
C ALA A 93 0.39 -12.63 16.28
N GLN A 94 1.14 -11.53 16.22
CA GLN A 94 2.28 -11.23 17.10
C GLN A 94 1.89 -10.33 18.29
N ASP A 95 0.58 -10.17 18.56
CA ASP A 95 0.05 -9.41 19.69
C ASP A 95 0.56 -7.96 19.73
N ALA A 96 0.67 -7.34 18.54
CA ALA A 96 1.12 -5.96 18.35
C ALA A 96 -0.03 -4.95 18.27
N LEU A 97 -1.27 -5.43 18.10
CA LEU A 97 -2.49 -4.62 18.00
C LEU A 97 -3.44 -4.95 19.12
N GLU A 98 -4.37 -4.04 19.39
CA GLU A 98 -5.53 -4.28 20.24
C GLU A 98 -6.83 -4.04 19.46
N PRO A 99 -7.95 -4.70 19.84
CA PRO A 99 -9.19 -4.60 19.10
C PRO A 99 -9.82 -3.22 19.26
N TYR A 100 -10.19 -2.63 18.14
CA TYR A 100 -11.05 -1.45 18.07
C TYR A 100 -11.88 -1.49 16.78
N LYS A 101 -13.18 -1.30 16.91
CA LYS A 101 -14.13 -1.20 15.79
C LYS A 101 -14.48 0.27 15.58
N PRO A 102 -13.86 0.96 14.60
CA PRO A 102 -14.13 2.37 14.35
C PRO A 102 -15.58 2.63 13.95
N ALA A 103 -16.02 3.88 14.05
CA ALA A 103 -17.32 4.29 13.52
C ALA A 103 -17.43 3.88 12.03
N ASN A 104 -18.60 3.39 11.62
CA ASN A 104 -18.87 2.80 10.30
C ASN A 104 -18.12 1.49 9.96
N TRP A 105 -17.46 0.86 10.93
CA TRP A 105 -16.79 -0.42 10.73
C TRP A 105 -17.73 -1.49 10.16
N ASP A 106 -18.99 -1.52 10.58
CA ASP A 106 -19.98 -2.49 10.10
C ASP A 106 -20.24 -2.39 8.59
N GLN A 107 -20.05 -1.21 7.99
CA GLN A 107 -20.23 -0.95 6.56
C GLN A 107 -19.06 -1.44 5.71
N VAL A 108 -17.90 -1.75 6.31
CA VAL A 108 -16.77 -2.37 5.61
C VAL A 108 -17.13 -3.84 5.34
N PRO A 109 -16.99 -4.37 4.11
CA PRO A 109 -17.27 -5.76 3.79
C PRO A 109 -16.51 -6.75 4.68
N ALA A 110 -17.13 -7.88 5.01
CA ALA A 110 -16.56 -8.88 5.94
C ALA A 110 -15.16 -9.36 5.53
N GLY A 111 -14.90 -9.53 4.22
CA GLY A 111 -13.57 -9.92 3.70
C GLY A 111 -12.51 -8.82 3.73
N LEU A 112 -12.87 -7.60 4.17
CA LEU A 112 -11.99 -6.43 4.22
C LEU A 112 -11.76 -5.91 5.64
N LYS A 113 -12.08 -6.70 6.68
CA LYS A 113 -11.88 -6.34 8.08
C LYS A 113 -11.65 -7.57 8.94
N ASP A 114 -10.95 -7.39 10.03
CA ASP A 114 -10.82 -8.43 11.04
C ASP A 114 -12.12 -8.54 11.87
N PRO A 115 -12.73 -9.70 12.03
CA PRO A 115 -14.02 -9.83 12.73
C PRO A 115 -13.96 -9.41 14.21
N ASP A 116 -12.77 -9.52 14.83
CA ASP A 116 -12.55 -9.12 16.21
C ASP A 116 -12.18 -7.64 16.35
N GLY A 117 -11.88 -6.93 15.22
CA GLY A 117 -11.56 -5.51 15.20
C GLY A 117 -10.09 -5.16 15.37
N TYR A 118 -9.15 -6.10 15.20
CA TYR A 118 -7.71 -5.80 15.29
C TYR A 118 -7.21 -4.93 14.13
N TRP A 119 -7.82 -5.05 12.96
CA TRP A 119 -7.52 -4.21 11.81
C TRP A 119 -8.76 -3.99 10.96
N THR A 120 -8.77 -2.89 10.21
CA THR A 120 -9.80 -2.58 9.22
C THR A 120 -9.17 -1.98 7.98
N THR A 121 -9.71 -2.32 6.81
CA THR A 121 -9.32 -1.70 5.54
C THR A 121 -9.80 -0.26 5.49
N ILE A 122 -8.92 0.65 5.04
CA ILE A 122 -9.25 2.04 4.80
C ILE A 122 -9.31 2.38 3.31
N HIS A 123 -8.57 1.66 2.49
CA HIS A 123 -8.63 1.68 1.02
C HIS A 123 -8.03 0.40 0.46
N SER A 124 -8.19 0.16 -0.83
CA SER A 124 -7.64 -1.01 -1.51
C SER A 124 -7.15 -0.66 -2.91
N GLY A 125 -6.25 -1.49 -3.43
CA GLY A 125 -5.88 -1.55 -4.83
C GLY A 125 -6.45 -2.81 -5.49
N THR A 126 -6.83 -2.71 -6.75
CA THR A 126 -7.20 -3.85 -7.57
C THR A 126 -6.03 -4.15 -8.49
N LEU A 127 -5.53 -5.38 -8.47
CA LEU A 127 -4.46 -5.77 -9.40
C LEU A 127 -5.02 -5.97 -10.80
N GLY A 128 -4.23 -5.60 -11.81
CA GLY A 128 -4.61 -5.76 -13.21
C GLY A 128 -3.48 -5.40 -14.15
N LEU A 129 -3.84 -4.96 -15.34
CA LEU A 129 -2.89 -4.53 -16.36
C LEU A 129 -2.88 -3.01 -16.43
N PHE A 130 -1.76 -2.41 -16.10
CA PHE A 130 -1.47 -1.01 -16.35
C PHE A 130 -0.81 -0.89 -17.72
N VAL A 131 -1.49 -0.28 -18.68
CA VAL A 131 -1.11 -0.27 -20.09
C VAL A 131 -0.84 1.14 -20.59
N ASN A 132 0.33 1.35 -21.17
CA ASN A 132 0.65 2.53 -21.98
C ASN A 132 0.28 2.23 -23.45
N LYS A 133 -0.84 2.79 -23.92
CA LYS A 133 -1.38 2.49 -25.25
C LYS A 133 -0.50 3.00 -26.38
N ASP A 134 0.18 4.12 -26.18
CA ASP A 134 1.09 4.68 -27.20
C ASP A 134 2.32 3.78 -27.40
N ALA A 135 2.75 3.09 -26.34
CA ALA A 135 3.88 2.17 -26.40
C ALA A 135 3.54 0.78 -26.97
N LEU A 136 2.24 0.48 -27.18
CA LEU A 136 1.82 -0.81 -27.79
C LEU A 136 2.15 -0.91 -29.29
N GLY A 137 2.50 0.20 -29.97
CA GLY A 137 2.83 0.17 -31.38
C GLY A 137 1.68 -0.28 -32.27
N GLY A 138 0.44 0.12 -31.93
CA GLY A 138 -0.78 -0.22 -32.67
C GLY A 138 -1.39 -1.59 -32.37
N LYS A 139 -0.78 -2.37 -31.44
CA LYS A 139 -1.34 -3.64 -30.99
C LYS A 139 -2.58 -3.39 -30.09
N PRO A 140 -3.55 -4.33 -30.04
CA PRO A 140 -4.69 -4.19 -29.14
C PRO A 140 -4.27 -4.17 -27.67
N VAL A 141 -5.08 -3.53 -26.81
CA VAL A 141 -4.92 -3.65 -25.37
C VAL A 141 -5.29 -5.08 -24.95
N PRO A 142 -4.42 -5.80 -24.19
CA PRO A 142 -4.75 -7.14 -23.73
C PRO A 142 -5.94 -7.11 -22.76
N ALA A 143 -6.90 -8.00 -22.95
CA ALA A 143 -8.13 -8.07 -22.14
C ALA A 143 -8.09 -9.16 -21.07
N CYS A 144 -7.20 -10.15 -21.22
CA CYS A 144 -7.13 -11.34 -20.39
C CYS A 144 -5.67 -11.62 -19.98
N TRP A 145 -5.45 -12.36 -18.87
CA TRP A 145 -4.10 -12.81 -18.51
C TRP A 145 -3.44 -13.61 -19.63
N LYS A 146 -4.20 -14.50 -20.27
CA LYS A 146 -3.69 -15.36 -21.35
C LYS A 146 -3.29 -14.58 -22.60
N ASP A 147 -3.80 -13.37 -22.80
CA ASP A 147 -3.38 -12.53 -23.93
C ASP A 147 -1.88 -12.18 -23.84
N LEU A 148 -1.37 -12.01 -22.62
CA LEU A 148 0.05 -11.69 -22.38
C LEU A 148 1.02 -12.78 -22.86
N LEU A 149 0.52 -13.99 -23.08
CA LEU A 149 1.30 -15.13 -23.57
C LEU A 149 1.42 -15.13 -25.12
N LYS A 150 0.68 -14.28 -25.81
CA LYS A 150 0.74 -14.17 -27.27
C LYS A 150 2.08 -13.55 -27.72
N PRO A 151 2.66 -14.01 -28.82
CA PRO A 151 3.92 -13.46 -29.36
C PRO A 151 3.86 -11.96 -29.66
N ASP A 152 2.65 -11.41 -29.89
CA ASP A 152 2.44 -9.99 -30.14
C ASP A 152 2.96 -9.10 -29.00
N TYR A 153 2.98 -9.58 -27.76
CA TYR A 153 3.42 -8.85 -26.58
C TYR A 153 4.85 -9.20 -26.15
N LYS A 154 5.64 -9.83 -27.02
CA LYS A 154 7.02 -10.19 -26.70
C LYS A 154 7.84 -8.92 -26.35
N GLY A 155 8.53 -8.96 -25.20
CA GLY A 155 9.33 -7.84 -24.67
C GLY A 155 8.52 -6.67 -24.12
N MET A 156 7.17 -6.76 -24.06
CA MET A 156 6.30 -5.65 -23.68
C MET A 156 5.72 -5.79 -22.26
N VAL A 157 5.72 -7.00 -21.70
CA VAL A 157 5.06 -7.30 -20.43
C VAL A 157 6.06 -7.19 -19.28
N GLY A 158 5.71 -6.40 -18.27
CA GLY A 158 6.44 -6.29 -17.03
C GLY A 158 5.63 -6.78 -15.82
N TYR A 159 6.34 -7.33 -14.85
CA TYR A 159 5.80 -7.61 -13.52
C TYR A 159 6.94 -7.55 -12.50
N LEU A 160 6.63 -7.10 -11.28
CA LEU A 160 7.64 -7.09 -10.22
C LEU A 160 7.98 -8.51 -9.78
N ASP A 161 9.26 -8.72 -9.45
CA ASP A 161 9.75 -10.03 -9.01
C ASP A 161 9.01 -10.50 -7.73
N PRO A 162 8.23 -11.61 -7.81
CA PRO A 162 7.45 -12.10 -6.67
C PRO A 162 8.28 -12.49 -5.44
N SER A 163 9.58 -12.75 -5.63
CA SER A 163 10.49 -13.12 -4.54
C SER A 163 10.94 -11.93 -3.70
N SER A 164 10.80 -10.70 -4.23
CA SER A 164 11.33 -9.48 -3.62
C SER A 164 10.33 -8.33 -3.50
N ALA A 165 9.21 -8.39 -4.20
CA ALA A 165 8.21 -7.33 -4.23
C ALA A 165 6.81 -7.85 -3.88
N ALA A 166 6.13 -7.17 -2.93
CA ALA A 166 4.78 -7.54 -2.52
C ALA A 166 3.79 -7.53 -3.71
N VAL A 167 3.83 -6.49 -4.55
CA VAL A 167 3.00 -6.40 -5.77
C VAL A 167 3.25 -7.58 -6.72
N GLY A 168 4.51 -8.04 -6.83
CA GLY A 168 4.84 -9.21 -7.64
C GLY A 168 4.16 -10.48 -7.12
N TYR A 169 4.18 -10.69 -5.80
CA TYR A 169 3.48 -11.82 -5.19
C TYR A 169 1.96 -11.68 -5.32
N VAL A 170 1.39 -10.50 -5.11
CA VAL A 170 -0.05 -10.24 -5.33
C VAL A 170 -0.43 -10.54 -6.79
N GLY A 171 0.44 -10.20 -7.75
CA GLY A 171 0.27 -10.56 -9.16
C GLY A 171 0.22 -12.06 -9.38
N ALA A 172 1.13 -12.79 -8.74
CA ALA A 172 1.13 -14.26 -8.81
C ALA A 172 -0.15 -14.86 -8.19
N VAL A 173 -0.62 -14.34 -7.06
CA VAL A 173 -1.89 -14.76 -6.43
C VAL A 173 -3.07 -14.50 -7.37
N ALA A 174 -3.13 -13.31 -7.98
CA ALA A 174 -4.20 -12.94 -8.91
C ALA A 174 -4.29 -13.92 -10.09
N ILE A 175 -3.16 -14.18 -10.75
CA ILE A 175 -3.07 -15.11 -11.88
C ILE A 175 -3.41 -16.54 -11.42
N ASN A 176 -2.88 -16.95 -10.27
CA ASN A 176 -3.15 -18.29 -9.74
C ASN A 176 -4.64 -18.55 -9.56
N LEU A 177 -5.32 -17.66 -8.84
CA LEU A 177 -6.75 -17.80 -8.55
C LEU A 177 -7.61 -17.66 -9.80
N ALA A 178 -7.27 -16.72 -10.69
CA ALA A 178 -7.97 -16.51 -11.96
C ALA A 178 -7.88 -17.74 -12.87
N LEU A 179 -6.80 -18.50 -12.80
CA LEU A 179 -6.58 -19.71 -13.61
C LEU A 179 -6.92 -21.02 -12.87
N GLY A 180 -7.63 -20.96 -11.74
CA GLY A 180 -8.17 -22.11 -11.02
C GLY A 180 -7.24 -22.72 -9.97
N GLY A 181 -6.20 -21.98 -9.55
CA GLY A 181 -5.34 -22.36 -8.43
C GLY A 181 -5.94 -22.02 -7.06
N SER A 182 -5.16 -22.30 -6.02
CA SER A 182 -5.52 -22.05 -4.63
C SER A 182 -4.27 -21.76 -3.78
N ALA A 183 -4.43 -21.49 -2.48
CA ALA A 183 -3.29 -21.35 -1.56
C ALA A 183 -2.46 -22.65 -1.44
N SER A 184 -3.06 -23.82 -1.67
CA SER A 184 -2.37 -25.11 -1.67
C SER A 184 -1.88 -25.56 -3.04
N ASN A 185 -2.25 -24.85 -4.12
CA ASN A 185 -1.88 -25.20 -5.49
C ASN A 185 -1.56 -23.93 -6.30
N PHE A 186 -0.28 -23.69 -6.53
CA PHE A 186 0.24 -22.59 -7.36
C PHE A 186 0.69 -23.05 -8.77
N ASP A 187 0.35 -24.28 -9.20
CA ASP A 187 0.68 -24.75 -10.55
C ASP A 187 0.19 -23.83 -11.66
N PRO A 188 -1.05 -23.27 -11.60
CA PRO A 188 -1.51 -22.35 -12.63
C PRO A 188 -0.62 -21.10 -12.78
N ALA A 189 -0.20 -20.48 -11.67
CA ALA A 189 0.70 -19.32 -11.72
C ALA A 189 2.10 -19.69 -12.20
N ILE A 190 2.68 -20.78 -11.68
CA ILE A 190 4.00 -21.26 -12.12
C ILE A 190 4.00 -21.54 -13.62
N ASN A 191 3.01 -22.27 -14.14
CA ASN A 191 2.89 -22.56 -15.56
C ASN A 191 2.71 -21.28 -16.40
N PHE A 192 1.89 -20.34 -15.92
CA PHE A 192 1.72 -19.05 -16.60
C PHE A 192 3.06 -18.30 -16.72
N PHE A 193 3.82 -18.17 -15.64
CA PHE A 193 5.10 -17.46 -15.68
C PHE A 193 6.15 -18.20 -16.52
N LYS A 194 6.13 -19.52 -16.55
CA LYS A 194 7.00 -20.32 -17.46
C LYS A 194 6.68 -20.00 -18.93
N GLU A 195 5.41 -19.94 -19.28
CA GLU A 195 4.99 -19.56 -20.64
C GLU A 195 5.32 -18.09 -20.94
N LEU A 196 5.02 -17.17 -20.01
CA LEU A 196 5.32 -15.76 -20.17
C LEU A 196 6.82 -15.50 -20.38
N ARG A 197 7.69 -16.30 -19.75
CA ARG A 197 9.15 -16.19 -19.94
C ARG A 197 9.57 -16.33 -21.41
N LYS A 198 8.84 -17.09 -22.23
CA LYS A 198 9.10 -17.21 -23.67
C LYS A 198 8.88 -15.90 -24.43
N ASN A 199 8.12 -14.97 -23.82
CA ASN A 199 7.86 -13.62 -24.34
C ASN A 199 8.84 -12.58 -23.79
N ASP A 200 9.98 -12.96 -23.22
CA ASP A 200 11.04 -12.07 -22.72
C ASP A 200 10.47 -10.95 -21.80
N PRO A 201 9.78 -11.29 -20.69
CA PRO A 201 9.19 -10.30 -19.82
C PRO A 201 10.24 -9.45 -19.09
N ILE A 202 9.87 -8.23 -18.76
CA ILE A 202 10.69 -7.31 -17.97
C ILE A 202 10.38 -7.55 -16.50
N VAL A 203 11.38 -8.00 -15.69
CA VAL A 203 11.18 -8.38 -14.28
C VAL A 203 12.05 -7.53 -13.35
N PRO A 204 11.65 -6.29 -13.04
CA PRO A 204 12.36 -5.44 -12.10
C PRO A 204 12.12 -5.86 -10.66
N LYS A 205 13.05 -5.48 -9.77
CA LYS A 205 12.94 -5.75 -8.32
C LYS A 205 12.20 -4.65 -7.55
N GLN A 206 12.00 -3.48 -8.17
CA GLN A 206 11.40 -2.31 -7.55
C GLN A 206 10.31 -1.73 -8.45
N THR A 207 9.53 -0.78 -7.90
CA THR A 207 8.43 -0.13 -8.62
C THR A 207 8.86 0.35 -10.01
N SER A 208 7.97 0.20 -10.95
CA SER A 208 8.22 0.45 -12.37
C SER A 208 7.24 1.45 -12.99
N TYR A 209 6.54 2.24 -12.16
CA TYR A 209 5.60 3.26 -12.62
C TYR A 209 6.22 4.17 -13.70
N ALA A 210 7.39 4.74 -13.42
CA ALA A 210 8.08 5.64 -14.35
C ALA A 210 8.43 4.98 -15.69
N ARG A 211 8.74 3.67 -15.68
CA ARG A 211 9.05 2.90 -16.90
C ARG A 211 7.82 2.67 -17.78
N VAL A 212 6.62 2.56 -17.15
CA VAL A 212 5.38 2.51 -17.91
C VAL A 212 5.05 3.89 -18.51
N VAL A 213 5.19 4.94 -17.69
CA VAL A 213 4.95 6.32 -18.17
C VAL A 213 5.87 6.69 -19.31
N SER A 214 7.14 6.31 -19.28
CA SER A 214 8.09 6.55 -20.36
C SER A 214 7.89 5.66 -21.61
N GLY A 215 7.06 4.62 -21.52
CA GLY A 215 6.85 3.64 -22.60
C GLY A 215 7.93 2.55 -22.70
N GLU A 216 8.92 2.54 -21.80
CA GLU A 216 9.94 1.47 -21.74
C GLU A 216 9.30 0.11 -21.38
N MET A 217 8.21 0.12 -20.65
CA MET A 217 7.44 -1.06 -20.26
C MET A 217 5.97 -0.85 -20.63
N PRO A 218 5.53 -1.27 -21.82
CA PRO A 218 4.19 -0.98 -22.33
C PRO A 218 3.05 -1.54 -21.46
N ILE A 219 3.25 -2.68 -20.80
CA ILE A 219 2.26 -3.36 -19.98
C ILE A 219 2.90 -3.74 -18.65
N LEU A 220 2.31 -3.36 -17.52
CA LEU A 220 2.77 -3.74 -16.18
C LEU A 220 1.62 -4.37 -15.39
N LEU A 221 1.90 -5.49 -14.73
CA LEU A 221 1.03 -6.04 -13.70
C LEU A 221 1.14 -5.14 -12.46
N ASP A 222 0.11 -4.32 -12.20
CA ASP A 222 0.12 -3.33 -11.12
C ASP A 222 -1.30 -2.99 -10.67
N TYR A 223 -1.41 -2.12 -9.66
CA TYR A 223 -2.69 -1.67 -9.13
C TYR A 223 -3.35 -0.59 -9.99
N ASP A 224 -4.68 -0.59 -9.97
CA ASP A 224 -5.56 0.33 -10.68
C ASP A 224 -5.24 1.82 -10.41
N PHE A 225 -4.97 2.19 -9.16
CA PHE A 225 -4.69 3.58 -8.81
C PHE A 225 -3.42 4.14 -9.48
N ASN A 226 -2.42 3.31 -9.78
CA ASN A 226 -1.24 3.73 -10.53
C ASN A 226 -1.58 4.03 -11.99
N ALA A 227 -2.38 3.19 -12.63
CA ALA A 227 -2.84 3.41 -13.99
C ALA A 227 -3.72 4.66 -14.09
N TYR A 228 -4.62 4.87 -13.12
CA TYR A 228 -5.45 6.08 -13.06
C TYR A 228 -4.62 7.35 -12.81
N ARG A 229 -3.61 7.28 -11.95
CA ARG A 229 -2.67 8.37 -11.76
C ARG A 229 -2.01 8.75 -13.07
N ALA A 230 -1.48 7.80 -13.82
CA ALA A 230 -0.88 8.03 -15.13
C ALA A 230 -1.89 8.66 -16.11
N LYS A 231 -3.12 8.14 -16.17
CA LYS A 231 -4.16 8.61 -17.06
C LYS A 231 -4.64 10.03 -16.72
N TYR A 232 -4.89 10.34 -15.46
CA TYR A 232 -5.59 11.57 -15.07
C TYR A 232 -4.67 12.65 -14.51
N THR A 233 -3.55 12.30 -13.90
CA THR A 233 -2.56 13.26 -13.37
C THR A 233 -1.49 13.58 -14.41
N GLU A 234 -0.88 12.55 -15.02
CA GLU A 234 0.12 12.73 -16.08
C GLU A 234 -0.56 13.02 -17.44
N LYS A 235 -1.87 12.81 -17.56
CA LYS A 235 -2.68 13.07 -18.76
C LYS A 235 -2.20 12.30 -20.00
N GLY A 236 -1.63 11.12 -19.81
CA GLY A 236 -1.18 10.24 -20.89
C GLY A 236 -2.26 9.26 -21.37
N ASN A 237 -1.99 8.57 -22.46
CA ASN A 237 -2.87 7.58 -23.07
C ASN A 237 -2.74 6.21 -22.39
N PHE A 238 -3.14 6.14 -21.14
CA PHE A 238 -3.06 4.94 -20.31
C PHE A 238 -4.41 4.29 -20.10
N GLU A 239 -4.38 2.98 -19.92
CA GLU A 239 -5.58 2.18 -19.62
C GLU A 239 -5.28 1.21 -18.50
N PHE A 240 -6.29 0.96 -17.66
CA PHE A 240 -6.28 -0.10 -16.67
C PHE A 240 -7.28 -1.18 -17.09
N VAL A 241 -6.85 -2.44 -17.03
CA VAL A 241 -7.68 -3.59 -17.36
C VAL A 241 -7.71 -4.57 -16.21
N ILE A 242 -8.89 -4.93 -15.74
CA ILE A 242 -9.10 -6.09 -14.88
C ILE A 242 -9.30 -7.29 -15.83
N PRO A 243 -8.37 -8.26 -15.85
CA PRO A 243 -8.41 -9.36 -16.81
C PRO A 243 -9.70 -10.17 -16.79
N CYS A 244 -10.08 -10.68 -17.94
CA CYS A 244 -11.35 -11.38 -18.15
C CYS A 244 -11.50 -12.65 -17.29
N GLU A 245 -10.39 -13.32 -16.95
CA GLU A 245 -10.40 -14.48 -16.06
C GLU A 245 -10.60 -14.10 -14.60
N GLY A 246 -10.45 -12.81 -14.28
CA GLY A 246 -10.57 -12.27 -12.93
C GLY A 246 -9.25 -11.78 -12.34
N SER A 247 -9.35 -11.17 -11.18
CA SER A 247 -8.23 -10.64 -10.42
C SER A 247 -8.54 -10.60 -8.92
N VAL A 248 -7.69 -9.91 -8.14
CA VAL A 248 -7.80 -9.80 -6.69
C VAL A 248 -7.77 -8.35 -6.22
N VAL A 249 -8.44 -8.11 -5.09
CA VAL A 249 -8.35 -6.87 -4.32
C VAL A 249 -7.29 -7.05 -3.25
N PHE A 250 -6.37 -6.09 -3.12
CA PHE A 250 -5.37 -6.05 -2.05
C PHE A 250 -5.70 -4.92 -1.08
N PRO A 251 -6.12 -5.23 0.16
CA PRO A 251 -6.47 -4.25 1.15
C PRO A 251 -5.24 -3.60 1.80
N TYR A 252 -5.36 -2.31 2.12
CA TYR A 252 -4.49 -1.59 3.03
C TYR A 252 -5.25 -1.29 4.30
N VAL A 253 -4.68 -1.68 5.43
CA VAL A 253 -5.37 -1.72 6.71
C VAL A 253 -4.70 -0.84 7.75
N VAL A 254 -5.48 -0.39 8.71
CA VAL A 254 -5.00 0.25 9.94
C VAL A 254 -5.42 -0.56 11.16
N GLY A 255 -4.61 -0.49 12.22
CA GLY A 255 -4.90 -1.08 13.52
C GLY A 255 -4.45 -0.18 14.65
N LEU A 256 -5.14 -0.26 15.78
CA LEU A 256 -4.75 0.37 17.04
C LEU A 256 -3.58 -0.40 17.63
N VAL A 257 -2.46 0.26 17.89
CA VAL A 257 -1.29 -0.38 18.50
C VAL A 257 -1.62 -0.75 19.95
N LYS A 258 -1.19 -1.94 20.36
CA LYS A 258 -1.40 -2.43 21.72
C LYS A 258 -0.70 -1.52 22.73
N ASN A 259 -1.44 -1.09 23.76
CA ASN A 259 -0.97 -0.14 24.77
C ASN A 259 -0.53 1.21 24.19
N ALA A 260 -1.16 1.66 23.11
CA ALA A 260 -0.89 2.97 22.48
C ALA A 260 -0.88 4.10 23.50
N PRO A 261 0.10 5.04 23.45
CA PRO A 261 0.21 6.14 24.42
C PRO A 261 -0.99 7.08 24.40
N ASP A 262 -1.48 7.45 23.22
CA ASP A 262 -2.61 8.38 23.01
C ASP A 262 -3.84 7.67 22.44
N LYS A 263 -4.22 6.54 23.06
CA LYS A 263 -5.29 5.62 22.61
C LYS A 263 -6.59 6.32 22.23
N GLU A 264 -7.07 7.26 23.04
CA GLU A 264 -8.37 7.92 22.79
C GLU A 264 -8.30 8.89 21.59
N LYS A 265 -7.16 9.52 21.34
CA LYS A 265 -6.96 10.30 20.13
C LYS A 265 -6.80 9.38 18.90
N ALA A 266 -6.07 8.28 19.04
CA ALA A 266 -5.92 7.28 17.99
C ALA A 266 -7.27 6.73 17.52
N LYS A 267 -8.19 6.39 18.44
CA LYS A 267 -9.55 5.95 18.11
C LYS A 267 -10.29 7.00 17.27
N LYS A 268 -10.22 8.30 17.65
CA LYS A 268 -10.84 9.38 16.86
C LYS A 268 -10.25 9.48 15.44
N VAL A 269 -8.94 9.24 15.28
CA VAL A 269 -8.31 9.19 13.96
C VAL A 269 -8.83 7.98 13.17
N LEU A 270 -8.92 6.81 13.77
CA LEU A 270 -9.45 5.59 13.12
C LEU A 270 -10.92 5.79 12.69
N ASP A 271 -11.75 6.43 13.53
CA ASP A 271 -13.13 6.80 13.18
C ASP A 271 -13.16 7.76 11.99
N TYR A 272 -12.26 8.76 11.99
CA TYR A 272 -12.15 9.73 10.90
C TYR A 272 -11.78 9.07 9.58
N LEU A 273 -10.83 8.12 9.59
CA LEU A 273 -10.40 7.39 8.39
C LEU A 273 -11.56 6.62 7.74
N LEU A 274 -12.54 6.14 8.51
CA LEU A 274 -13.75 5.47 8.02
C LEU A 274 -14.97 6.40 7.87
N SER A 275 -14.87 7.69 8.18
CA SER A 275 -15.93 8.65 7.89
C SER A 275 -16.15 8.85 6.39
N ASP A 276 -17.28 9.42 5.97
CA ASP A 276 -17.52 9.77 4.56
C ASP A 276 -16.43 10.70 4.03
N LYS A 277 -16.04 11.70 4.83
CA LYS A 277 -14.99 12.66 4.48
C LYS A 277 -13.63 11.98 4.33
N GLY A 278 -13.24 11.14 5.30
CA GLY A 278 -12.00 10.39 5.25
C GLY A 278 -11.95 9.46 4.04
N GLN A 279 -13.01 8.70 3.80
CA GLN A 279 -13.10 7.78 2.67
C GLN A 279 -13.08 8.51 1.30
N ALA A 280 -13.68 9.71 1.22
CA ALA A 280 -13.64 10.51 0.00
C ALA A 280 -12.23 11.02 -0.34
N ILE A 281 -11.39 11.32 0.67
CA ILE A 281 -10.01 11.79 0.45
C ILE A 281 -9.18 10.77 -0.32
N TRP A 282 -9.33 9.47 -0.07
CA TRP A 282 -8.60 8.42 -0.79
C TRP A 282 -8.83 8.46 -2.30
N THR A 283 -9.98 8.96 -2.75
CA THR A 283 -10.28 9.09 -4.19
C THR A 283 -9.41 10.12 -4.91
N ASN A 284 -8.76 11.04 -4.20
CA ASN A 284 -7.78 11.97 -4.79
C ASN A 284 -6.57 11.23 -5.37
N ALA A 285 -6.18 10.12 -4.74
CA ALA A 285 -5.13 9.23 -5.22
C ALA A 285 -5.71 8.05 -6.04
N TYR A 286 -6.95 8.16 -6.49
CA TYR A 286 -7.65 7.12 -7.27
C TYR A 286 -7.83 5.79 -6.53
N LEU A 287 -7.78 5.80 -5.21
CA LEU A 287 -8.05 4.63 -4.37
C LEU A 287 -9.56 4.49 -4.15
N ARG A 288 -10.05 3.26 -4.17
CA ARG A 288 -11.45 3.00 -3.89
C ARG A 288 -11.73 3.02 -2.40
N PRO A 289 -12.80 3.70 -1.94
CA PRO A 289 -13.25 3.63 -0.56
C PRO A 289 -13.46 2.19 -0.09
N ALA A 290 -13.11 1.90 1.16
CA ALA A 290 -13.26 0.57 1.76
C ALA A 290 -14.74 0.21 2.06
N ARG A 291 -15.61 1.20 2.06
CA ARG A 291 -17.06 1.06 2.25
C ARG A 291 -17.84 1.96 1.28
N PRO A 292 -19.12 1.67 1.02
CA PRO A 292 -19.95 2.55 0.20
C PRO A 292 -20.05 3.96 0.80
N ILE A 293 -19.76 4.96 -0.02
CA ILE A 293 -19.98 6.38 0.30
C ILE A 293 -20.55 7.10 -0.92
N PRO A 294 -21.31 8.18 -0.75
CA PRO A 294 -21.71 9.02 -1.86
C PRO A 294 -20.47 9.71 -2.47
N LEU A 295 -20.24 9.47 -3.75
CA LEU A 295 -19.16 10.13 -4.50
C LEU A 295 -19.77 10.99 -5.61
N PRO A 296 -19.20 12.18 -5.92
CA PRO A 296 -19.57 12.96 -7.09
C PRO A 296 -19.40 12.14 -8.38
N GLU A 297 -20.29 12.33 -9.36
CA GLU A 297 -20.23 11.62 -10.62
C GLU A 297 -18.90 11.81 -11.37
N ALA A 298 -18.32 13.01 -11.30
CA ALA A 298 -17.00 13.29 -11.88
C ALA A 298 -15.86 12.48 -11.25
N VAL A 299 -16.03 12.02 -10.00
CA VAL A 299 -15.08 11.12 -9.34
C VAL A 299 -15.35 9.69 -9.76
N LYS A 300 -16.61 9.25 -9.75
CA LYS A 300 -17.00 7.90 -10.18
C LYS A 300 -16.56 7.62 -11.63
N ALA A 301 -16.70 8.60 -12.52
CA ALA A 301 -16.33 8.48 -13.93
C ALA A 301 -14.82 8.22 -14.17
N LYS A 302 -13.97 8.40 -13.16
CA LYS A 302 -12.53 8.08 -13.23
C LYS A 302 -12.23 6.60 -13.03
N PHE A 303 -13.14 5.86 -12.44
CA PHE A 303 -12.99 4.43 -12.19
C PHE A 303 -13.62 3.60 -13.32
N LEU A 304 -13.19 2.36 -13.45
CA LEU A 304 -13.90 1.39 -14.28
C LEU A 304 -15.32 1.18 -13.74
N PRO A 305 -16.24 0.67 -14.58
CA PRO A 305 -17.57 0.27 -14.13
C PRO A 305 -17.52 -0.79 -13.03
N ASP A 306 -18.50 -0.79 -12.12
CA ASP A 306 -18.57 -1.79 -11.05
C ASP A 306 -18.66 -3.23 -11.58
N SER A 307 -19.21 -3.45 -12.78
CA SER A 307 -19.21 -4.75 -13.48
C SER A 307 -17.80 -5.27 -13.74
N ASP A 308 -16.84 -4.40 -13.98
CA ASP A 308 -15.46 -4.80 -14.17
C ASP A 308 -14.80 -5.17 -12.83
N TYR A 309 -15.04 -4.36 -11.80
CA TYR A 309 -14.55 -4.66 -10.44
C TYR A 309 -15.17 -5.93 -9.85
N ALA A 310 -16.34 -6.36 -10.30
CA ALA A 310 -16.95 -7.63 -9.88
C ALA A 310 -16.08 -8.85 -10.24
N ARG A 311 -15.13 -8.71 -11.18
CA ARG A 311 -14.14 -9.75 -11.50
C ARG A 311 -12.98 -9.81 -10.48
N ALA A 312 -12.76 -8.75 -9.72
CA ALA A 312 -11.73 -8.73 -8.66
C ALA A 312 -12.30 -9.26 -7.34
N LYS A 313 -11.73 -10.34 -6.83
CA LYS A 313 -12.22 -11.02 -5.63
C LYS A 313 -11.42 -10.62 -4.39
N SER A 314 -12.08 -10.59 -3.24
CA SER A 314 -11.39 -10.68 -1.95
C SER A 314 -10.86 -12.11 -1.78
N VAL A 315 -9.69 -12.25 -1.17
CA VAL A 315 -9.04 -13.54 -0.94
C VAL A 315 -8.67 -13.68 0.52
N ASP A 316 -8.51 -14.90 0.97
CA ASP A 316 -7.90 -15.19 2.27
C ASP A 316 -6.40 -14.89 2.20
N TRP A 317 -6.04 -13.64 2.51
CA TRP A 317 -4.65 -13.20 2.50
C TRP A 317 -3.80 -13.88 3.56
N GLY A 318 -4.41 -14.43 4.63
CA GLY A 318 -3.71 -15.25 5.62
C GLY A 318 -3.23 -16.57 5.03
N ALA A 319 -4.12 -17.27 4.31
CA ALA A 319 -3.76 -18.50 3.61
C ALA A 319 -2.72 -18.24 2.51
N MET A 320 -2.85 -17.14 1.75
CA MET A 320 -1.88 -16.77 0.72
C MET A 320 -0.52 -16.40 1.30
N GLU A 321 -0.46 -15.71 2.44
CA GLU A 321 0.78 -15.42 3.15
C GLU A 321 1.50 -16.71 3.60
N GLY A 322 0.74 -17.68 4.14
CA GLY A 322 1.28 -18.98 4.53
C GLY A 322 1.90 -19.75 3.35
N ALA A 323 1.34 -19.57 2.15
CA ALA A 323 1.80 -20.23 0.93
C ALA A 323 2.96 -19.51 0.23
N GLN A 324 3.26 -18.25 0.61
CA GLN A 324 4.20 -17.39 -0.12
C GLN A 324 5.59 -18.02 -0.27
N LYS A 325 6.14 -18.57 0.81
CA LYS A 325 7.49 -19.15 0.77
C LYS A 325 7.57 -20.31 -0.21
N ALA A 326 6.63 -21.23 -0.16
CA ALA A 326 6.61 -22.40 -1.05
C ALA A 326 6.46 -21.99 -2.53
N PHE A 327 5.61 -21.00 -2.80
CA PHE A 327 5.49 -20.42 -4.14
C PHE A 327 6.81 -19.80 -4.61
N VAL A 328 7.45 -18.96 -3.77
CA VAL A 328 8.70 -18.27 -4.12
C VAL A 328 9.82 -19.24 -4.39
N ASP A 329 9.97 -20.29 -3.57
CA ASP A 329 10.99 -21.34 -3.78
C ASP A 329 10.78 -22.01 -5.16
N ARG A 330 9.55 -22.34 -5.52
CA ARG A 330 9.22 -22.91 -6.84
C ARG A 330 9.44 -21.92 -7.98
N TYR A 331 9.02 -20.67 -7.80
CA TYR A 331 9.21 -19.61 -8.81
C TYR A 331 10.71 -19.44 -9.15
N LEU A 332 11.56 -19.40 -8.15
CA LEU A 332 13.01 -19.27 -8.34
C LEU A 332 13.61 -20.51 -9.03
N ALA A 333 13.11 -21.70 -8.71
CA ALA A 333 13.63 -22.95 -9.26
C ALA A 333 13.13 -23.26 -10.69
N GLU A 334 11.86 -22.92 -10.98
CA GLU A 334 11.19 -23.38 -12.21
C GLU A 334 11.01 -22.30 -13.26
N VAL A 335 10.95 -21.02 -12.86
CA VAL A 335 10.65 -19.89 -13.75
C VAL A 335 11.88 -19.03 -14.00
N ARG A 336 12.69 -18.74 -12.97
CA ARG A 336 13.82 -17.83 -13.04
C ARG A 336 15.11 -18.58 -13.33
#